data_297c2d207d6405e4f0918356c952936d
#
_entry.id   297c2d207d6405e4f0918356c952936d
#
_cell.length_a   1.000
_cell.length_b   1.000
_cell.length_c   1.000
_cell.angle_alpha   90.00
_cell.angle_beta   90.00
_cell.angle_gamma   90.00
#
_symmetry.space_group_name_H-M   'P 1'
#
loop_
_entity.id
_entity.type
_entity.pdbx_description
1 polymer ?
#
loop_
_entity_poly.entity_id
_entity_poly.type
_entity_poly.pdbx_seq_one_letter_code
_entity_poly.pdbx_strand_id
1 'polypeptide(L)'
;MIPLMHDLKGKKVVIFGGGDVGLRKARYFLEECRVTVISMDFCEGFSDSESNRGTCESETEGKSNCGTGSGCDGDCGLTLIKADLSAVTDEELTRHIADCTVCVAATSDIALNNRIRSICMNRGLMFDNAAGEPGNITVPSVVKGRNYKIAISTGGKSPATSRYMRRYFEKTAPKFDDIIELQCELRELLKSTVESQSERKRIIEATLEDEKVLRELKLGRDHAMEYIRKVYL
;
A
#
# COMPACT_ATOMS: atom_id res chain seq x y z
N MET A 1 17.45 -0.28 7.85
CA MET A 1 16.12 0.28 7.50
C MET A 1 15.10 -0.29 8.48
N ILE A 2 14.25 0.56 9.05
CA ILE A 2 13.21 0.19 10.02
C ILE A 2 11.87 0.16 9.28
N PRO A 3 11.08 -0.94 9.33
CA PRO A 3 9.75 -0.98 8.72
C PRO A 3 8.76 -0.11 9.50
N LEU A 4 8.04 0.74 8.77
CA LEU A 4 6.96 1.58 9.28
C LEU A 4 5.74 1.47 8.37
N MET A 5 4.55 1.55 8.93
CA MET A 5 3.32 1.78 8.17
C MET A 5 3.03 3.27 8.16
N HIS A 6 2.88 3.84 6.97
CA HIS A 6 2.67 5.27 6.78
C HIS A 6 1.28 5.51 6.20
N ASP A 7 0.52 6.42 6.80
CA ASP A 7 -0.75 6.87 6.22
C ASP A 7 -0.46 7.91 5.13
N LEU A 8 -0.68 7.49 3.89
CA LEU A 8 -0.48 8.32 2.71
C LEU A 8 -1.81 8.69 2.01
N LYS A 9 -2.95 8.48 2.68
CA LYS A 9 -4.27 8.77 2.11
C LYS A 9 -4.35 10.20 1.57
N GLY A 10 -4.68 10.35 0.27
CA GLY A 10 -4.81 11.63 -0.41
C GLY A 10 -3.48 12.38 -0.67
N LYS A 11 -2.34 11.81 -0.32
CA LYS A 11 -1.03 12.42 -0.59
C LYS A 11 -0.66 12.31 -2.07
N LYS A 12 0.15 13.26 -2.54
CA LYS A 12 0.67 13.27 -3.92
C LYS A 12 1.93 12.40 -4.01
N VAL A 13 1.92 11.51 -4.99
CA VAL A 13 3.07 10.66 -5.37
C VAL A 13 3.45 10.99 -6.80
N VAL A 14 4.73 11.23 -7.05
CA VAL A 14 5.27 11.48 -8.39
C VAL A 14 6.18 10.33 -8.79
N ILE A 15 5.96 9.78 -9.98
CA ILE A 15 6.73 8.67 -10.55
C ILE A 15 7.33 9.11 -11.88
N PHE A 16 8.64 9.03 -11.99
CA PHE A 16 9.35 9.24 -13.25
C PHE A 16 9.60 7.88 -13.92
N GLY A 17 9.02 7.70 -15.12
CA GLY A 17 9.11 6.48 -15.93
C GLY A 17 7.78 5.75 -16.07
N GLY A 18 7.34 5.58 -17.34
CA GLY A 18 6.06 4.98 -17.74
C GLY A 18 6.14 3.51 -18.17
N GLY A 19 7.25 2.81 -17.88
CA GLY A 19 7.39 1.38 -18.15
C GLY A 19 6.74 0.49 -17.08
N ASP A 20 6.94 -0.83 -17.19
CA ASP A 20 6.36 -1.84 -16.27
C ASP A 20 6.67 -1.60 -14.79
N VAL A 21 7.85 -1.09 -14.48
CA VAL A 21 8.25 -0.78 -13.12
C VAL A 21 7.44 0.41 -12.59
N GLY A 22 7.34 1.48 -13.38
CA GLY A 22 6.53 2.66 -13.07
C GLY A 22 5.06 2.30 -12.90
N LEU A 23 4.49 1.49 -13.79
CA LEU A 23 3.11 1.00 -13.71
C LEU A 23 2.85 0.22 -12.41
N ARG A 24 3.76 -0.70 -12.06
CA ARG A 24 3.63 -1.47 -10.81
C ARG A 24 3.66 -0.58 -9.57
N LYS A 25 4.53 0.45 -9.56
CA LYS A 25 4.59 1.43 -8.48
C LYS A 25 3.36 2.33 -8.46
N ALA A 26 2.88 2.78 -9.63
CA ALA A 26 1.65 3.55 -9.74
C ALA A 26 0.45 2.79 -9.16
N ARG A 27 0.24 1.54 -9.57
CA ARG A 27 -0.83 0.67 -9.04
C ARG A 27 -0.76 0.50 -7.52
N TYR A 28 0.45 0.41 -6.96
CA TYR A 28 0.63 0.30 -5.52
C TYR A 28 0.14 1.55 -4.78
N PHE A 29 0.49 2.74 -5.27
CA PHE A 29 0.13 4.00 -4.61
C PHE A 29 -1.29 4.48 -4.93
N LEU A 30 -1.85 4.11 -6.09
CA LEU A 30 -3.20 4.49 -6.50
C LEU A 30 -4.31 3.99 -5.56
N GLU A 31 -4.02 3.05 -4.68
CA GLU A 31 -4.98 2.58 -3.70
C GLU A 31 -5.38 3.65 -2.68
N GLU A 32 -4.47 4.58 -2.37
CA GLU A 32 -4.68 5.57 -1.31
C GLU A 32 -4.21 6.98 -1.71
N CYS A 33 -3.46 7.13 -2.83
CA CYS A 33 -2.77 8.36 -3.18
C CYS A 33 -3.24 8.96 -4.51
N ARG A 34 -2.96 10.25 -4.70
CA ARG A 34 -2.95 10.89 -6.02
C ARG A 34 -1.61 10.60 -6.69
N VAL A 35 -1.61 9.95 -7.83
CA VAL A 35 -0.39 9.54 -8.53
C VAL A 35 -0.22 10.31 -9.83
N THR A 36 0.92 10.96 -9.99
CA THR A 36 1.33 11.58 -11.24
C THR A 36 2.49 10.77 -11.81
N VAL A 37 2.36 10.27 -13.04
CA VAL A 37 3.44 9.58 -13.76
C VAL A 37 3.93 10.45 -14.90
N ILE A 38 5.24 10.66 -14.97
CA ILE A 38 5.88 11.52 -15.96
C ILE A 38 6.82 10.66 -16.80
N SER A 39 6.60 10.60 -18.11
CA SER A 39 7.40 9.79 -19.03
C SER A 39 7.24 10.26 -20.46
N MET A 40 8.18 9.93 -21.32
CA MET A 40 8.06 10.16 -22.76
C MET A 40 7.00 9.20 -23.36
N ASP A 41 6.99 7.95 -22.92
CA ASP A 41 6.04 6.93 -23.35
C ASP A 41 5.53 6.13 -22.16
N PHE A 42 4.33 5.51 -22.34
CA PHE A 42 3.65 4.70 -21.33
C PHE A 42 3.39 3.31 -21.87
N CYS A 43 3.63 2.27 -21.07
CA CYS A 43 3.27 0.90 -21.43
C CYS A 43 1.74 0.72 -21.44
N GLU A 44 1.24 -0.27 -22.18
CA GLU A 44 -0.20 -0.52 -22.43
C GLU A 44 -1.04 -0.58 -21.15
N GLY A 45 -0.49 -1.09 -20.05
CA GLY A 45 -1.20 -1.19 -18.77
C GLY A 45 -1.59 0.14 -18.12
N PHE A 46 -1.10 1.28 -18.59
CA PHE A 46 -1.59 2.60 -18.16
C PHE A 46 -2.91 2.96 -18.83
N SER A 47 -3.13 2.58 -20.10
CA SER A 47 -4.39 2.80 -20.82
C SER A 47 -5.57 2.08 -20.16
N ASP A 48 -5.35 0.85 -19.64
CA ASP A 48 -6.35 0.09 -18.91
C ASP A 48 -6.71 0.72 -17.55
N SER A 49 -5.78 1.51 -17.00
CA SER A 49 -5.95 2.18 -15.72
C SER A 49 -6.77 3.48 -15.85
N GLU A 50 -6.78 4.10 -17.02
CA GLU A 50 -7.59 5.31 -17.33
C GLU A 50 -9.07 4.98 -17.42
N SER A 51 -9.45 3.82 -17.97
CA SER A 51 -10.85 3.41 -18.13
C SER A 51 -11.58 3.17 -16.79
N ASN A 52 -10.86 3.02 -15.69
CA ASN A 52 -11.44 2.74 -14.37
C ASN A 52 -11.40 3.91 -13.37
N ARG A 53 -10.75 5.05 -13.69
CA ARG A 53 -10.68 6.22 -12.80
C ARG A 53 -10.50 7.48 -13.65
N GLY A 54 -11.43 8.41 -13.54
CA GLY A 54 -11.52 9.61 -14.37
C GLY A 54 -10.20 10.33 -14.61
N THR A 55 -9.87 10.52 -15.87
CA THR A 55 -8.76 11.34 -16.36
C THR A 55 -9.07 12.80 -16.11
N CYS A 56 -8.20 13.50 -15.39
CA CYS A 56 -8.12 14.95 -15.47
C CYS A 56 -7.03 15.31 -16.48
N GLU A 57 -7.42 15.63 -17.71
CA GLU A 57 -6.57 16.40 -18.59
C GLU A 57 -6.50 17.83 -18.05
N SER A 58 -5.30 18.29 -17.73
CA SER A 58 -5.09 19.69 -17.36
C SER A 58 -4.81 20.53 -18.60
N GLU A 59 -5.74 21.37 -18.97
CA GLU A 59 -5.52 22.82 -19.08
C GLU A 59 -6.88 23.49 -19.34
N THR A 60 -7.17 24.44 -18.46
CA THR A 60 -8.28 25.40 -18.39
C THR A 60 -9.40 25.05 -17.41
N GLU A 61 -9.64 26.06 -16.60
CA GLU A 61 -10.66 26.23 -15.55
C GLU A 61 -12.01 25.51 -15.75
N GLY A 62 -12.44 24.75 -14.73
CA GLY A 62 -13.85 24.47 -14.53
C GLY A 62 -14.25 23.04 -14.19
N LYS A 63 -14.53 22.84 -12.91
CA LYS A 63 -15.42 21.82 -12.30
C LYS A 63 -15.27 20.35 -12.68
N SER A 64 -14.60 19.61 -11.80
CA SER A 64 -14.56 18.15 -11.73
C SER A 64 -15.92 17.56 -11.38
N ASN A 65 -16.42 16.64 -12.23
CA ASN A 65 -17.52 15.74 -11.89
C ASN A 65 -16.95 14.33 -11.76
N CYS A 66 -16.80 13.84 -10.52
CA CYS A 66 -16.36 12.49 -10.23
C CYS A 66 -17.56 11.56 -10.22
N GLY A 67 -17.60 10.59 -11.14
CA GLY A 67 -18.62 9.53 -11.19
C GLY A 67 -18.43 8.53 -10.05
N THR A 68 -19.50 8.30 -9.32
CA THR A 68 -19.63 7.43 -8.14
C THR A 68 -19.45 5.95 -8.47
N GLY A 69 -18.39 5.36 -7.94
CA GLY A 69 -18.18 3.90 -7.84
C GLY A 69 -17.55 3.56 -6.50
N SER A 70 -18.38 3.01 -5.64
CA SER A 70 -18.15 2.39 -4.31
C SER A 70 -16.77 2.55 -3.64
N GLY A 71 -16.70 3.37 -2.59
CA GLY A 71 -15.87 3.11 -1.42
C GLY A 71 -14.53 3.83 -1.31
N CYS A 72 -14.27 4.92 -2.04
CA CYS A 72 -13.13 5.80 -1.78
C CYS A 72 -13.65 7.22 -1.49
N ASP A 73 -13.84 7.55 -0.24
CA ASP A 73 -13.97 8.94 0.19
C ASP A 73 -12.62 9.63 0.03
N GLY A 74 -12.40 10.32 -1.08
CA GLY A 74 -11.29 11.25 -1.24
C GLY A 74 -10.39 10.95 -2.43
N ASP A 75 -10.31 11.89 -3.30
CA ASP A 75 -9.21 12.42 -4.14
C ASP A 75 -8.03 11.46 -4.50
N CYS A 76 -8.32 10.20 -4.87
CA CYS A 76 -7.37 9.28 -5.46
C CYS A 76 -7.50 9.37 -6.99
N GLY A 77 -6.40 9.62 -7.71
CA GLY A 77 -6.43 9.75 -9.16
C GLY A 77 -5.08 9.50 -9.80
N LEU A 78 -5.10 9.10 -11.08
CA LEU A 78 -3.93 8.96 -11.93
C LEU A 78 -3.86 10.15 -12.90
N THR A 79 -2.71 10.80 -12.92
CA THR A 79 -2.38 11.82 -13.92
C THR A 79 -1.18 11.35 -14.71
N LEU A 80 -1.28 11.35 -16.04
CA LEU A 80 -0.16 11.03 -16.93
C LEU A 80 0.34 12.33 -17.58
N ILE A 81 1.64 12.59 -17.48
CA ILE A 81 2.30 13.73 -18.09
C ILE A 81 3.30 13.21 -19.10
N LYS A 82 3.06 13.48 -20.38
CA LYS A 82 4.00 13.16 -21.45
C LYS A 82 5.10 14.23 -21.50
N ALA A 83 6.34 13.83 -21.16
CA ALA A 83 7.49 14.71 -21.17
C ALA A 83 8.76 13.95 -21.54
N ASP A 84 9.62 14.62 -22.33
CA ASP A 84 10.98 14.12 -22.58
C ASP A 84 11.87 14.47 -21.39
N LEU A 85 12.28 13.42 -20.67
CA LEU A 85 13.11 13.55 -19.48
C LEU A 85 14.63 13.61 -19.80
N SER A 86 15.05 13.42 -21.05
CA SER A 86 16.47 13.41 -21.45
C SER A 86 17.13 14.78 -21.32
N ALA A 87 16.38 15.84 -21.59
CA ALA A 87 16.85 17.22 -21.55
C ALA A 87 16.26 18.04 -20.37
N VAL A 88 15.56 17.40 -19.44
CA VAL A 88 14.89 18.06 -18.32
C VAL A 88 15.90 18.75 -17.39
N THR A 89 15.64 19.97 -16.99
CA THR A 89 16.48 20.72 -16.04
C THR A 89 16.17 20.35 -14.58
N ASP A 90 17.07 20.68 -13.64
CA ASP A 90 16.83 20.47 -12.21
C ASP A 90 15.67 21.30 -11.67
N GLU A 91 15.48 22.50 -12.24
CA GLU A 91 14.36 23.38 -11.92
C GLU A 91 13.02 22.75 -12.34
N GLU A 92 12.97 22.10 -13.51
CA GLU A 92 11.78 21.40 -14.00
C GLU A 92 11.47 20.17 -13.17
N LEU A 93 12.49 19.34 -12.86
CA LEU A 93 12.35 18.22 -11.93
C LEU A 93 11.82 18.69 -10.57
N THR A 94 12.38 19.79 -10.06
CA THR A 94 11.98 20.38 -8.78
C THR A 94 10.52 20.86 -8.81
N ARG A 95 10.06 21.46 -9.91
CA ARG A 95 8.64 21.85 -10.08
C ARG A 95 7.70 20.65 -10.05
N HIS A 96 8.05 19.57 -10.74
CA HIS A 96 7.23 18.37 -10.76
C HIS A 96 7.04 17.72 -9.36
N ILE A 97 8.06 17.80 -8.50
CA ILE A 97 8.04 17.21 -7.16
C ILE A 97 7.74 18.21 -6.04
N ALA A 98 7.39 19.46 -6.36
CA ALA A 98 7.26 20.53 -5.37
C ALA A 98 6.32 20.15 -4.20
N ASP A 99 5.17 19.56 -4.51
CA ASP A 99 4.09 19.24 -3.55
C ASP A 99 3.96 17.72 -3.29
N CYS A 100 4.95 16.91 -3.71
CA CYS A 100 4.84 15.48 -3.51
C CYS A 100 5.33 15.07 -2.12
N THR A 101 4.72 14.00 -1.60
CA THR A 101 5.16 13.34 -0.35
C THR A 101 6.13 12.21 -0.67
N VAL A 102 5.88 11.49 -1.76
CA VAL A 102 6.72 10.38 -2.23
C VAL A 102 7.11 10.62 -3.67
N CYS A 103 8.38 10.43 -3.98
CA CYS A 103 8.89 10.42 -5.35
C CYS A 103 9.50 9.06 -5.67
N VAL A 104 9.26 8.57 -6.89
CA VAL A 104 9.81 7.31 -7.39
C VAL A 104 10.55 7.57 -8.70
N ALA A 105 11.80 7.12 -8.81
CA ALA A 105 12.52 7.09 -10.07
C ALA A 105 12.53 5.66 -10.62
N ALA A 106 11.91 5.47 -11.78
CA ALA A 106 11.73 4.19 -12.44
C ALA A 106 12.01 4.28 -13.95
N THR A 107 12.91 5.19 -14.36
CA THR A 107 13.35 5.30 -15.74
C THR A 107 14.44 4.26 -16.05
N SER A 108 14.74 4.05 -17.33
CA SER A 108 15.89 3.25 -17.78
C SER A 108 17.22 3.98 -17.62
N ASP A 109 17.20 5.31 -17.45
CA ASP A 109 18.39 6.12 -17.28
C ASP A 109 18.78 6.21 -15.79
N ILE A 110 19.84 5.50 -15.42
CA ILE A 110 20.39 5.48 -14.06
C ILE A 110 20.92 6.85 -13.63
N ALA A 111 21.52 7.61 -14.56
CA ALA A 111 22.06 8.94 -14.25
C ALA A 111 20.90 9.91 -13.89
N LEU A 112 19.85 9.89 -14.67
CA LEU A 112 18.62 10.65 -14.37
C LEU A 112 17.99 10.23 -13.04
N ASN A 113 17.88 8.92 -12.78
CA ASN A 113 17.34 8.42 -11.52
C ASN A 113 18.14 8.91 -10.31
N ASN A 114 19.49 8.88 -10.40
CA ASN A 114 20.37 9.37 -9.34
C ASN A 114 20.31 10.90 -9.19
N ARG A 115 20.10 11.63 -10.28
CA ARG A 115 19.89 13.07 -10.26
C ARG A 115 18.59 13.44 -9.56
N ILE A 116 17.46 12.75 -9.87
CA ILE A 116 16.18 12.89 -9.17
C ILE A 116 16.35 12.57 -7.68
N ARG A 117 17.09 11.48 -7.36
CA ARG A 117 17.43 11.14 -5.99
C ARG A 117 18.06 12.30 -5.23
N SER A 118 19.10 12.91 -5.81
CA SER A 118 19.82 14.01 -5.17
C SER A 118 18.89 15.18 -4.84
N ILE A 119 18.00 15.56 -5.77
CA ILE A 119 17.01 16.62 -5.57
C ILE A 119 16.04 16.22 -4.43
N CYS A 120 15.52 14.99 -4.44
CA CYS A 120 14.58 14.52 -3.43
C CYS A 120 15.20 14.46 -2.03
N MET A 121 16.44 13.94 -1.93
CA MET A 121 17.16 13.83 -0.66
C MET A 121 17.45 15.22 -0.05
N ASN A 122 17.87 16.19 -0.86
CA ASN A 122 18.10 17.56 -0.41
C ASN A 122 16.82 18.26 0.10
N ARG A 123 15.65 17.81 -0.36
CA ARG A 123 14.34 18.32 0.07
C ARG A 123 13.69 17.51 1.19
N GLY A 124 14.33 16.45 1.67
CA GLY A 124 13.78 15.58 2.71
C GLY A 124 12.57 14.74 2.28
N LEU A 125 12.36 14.55 0.96
CA LEU A 125 11.24 13.77 0.45
C LEU A 125 11.48 12.27 0.65
N MET A 126 10.40 11.51 0.79
CA MET A 126 10.45 10.05 0.69
C MET A 126 10.72 9.65 -0.75
N PHE A 127 11.81 8.94 -0.98
CA PHE A 127 12.29 8.61 -2.32
C PHE A 127 12.63 7.12 -2.46
N ASP A 128 12.03 6.48 -3.48
CA ASP A 128 12.30 5.10 -3.89
C ASP A 128 12.97 5.09 -5.26
N ASN A 129 14.13 4.43 -5.37
CA ASN A 129 14.86 4.30 -6.62
C ASN A 129 14.77 2.87 -7.16
N ALA A 130 14.19 2.70 -8.33
CA ALA A 130 14.06 1.39 -8.95
C ALA A 130 15.39 0.86 -9.54
N ALA A 131 16.29 1.77 -9.93
CA ALA A 131 17.63 1.43 -10.45
C ALA A 131 18.61 2.57 -10.16
N GLY A 132 19.80 2.24 -9.69
CA GLY A 132 20.83 3.19 -9.30
C GLY A 132 21.09 3.20 -7.79
N GLU A 133 21.50 4.35 -7.25
CA GLU A 133 21.77 4.49 -5.82
C GLU A 133 20.47 4.38 -5.00
N PRO A 134 20.49 3.69 -3.85
CA PRO A 134 19.28 3.46 -3.07
C PRO A 134 18.66 4.76 -2.56
N GLY A 135 17.33 4.80 -2.51
CA GLY A 135 16.57 5.86 -1.86
C GLY A 135 16.55 5.73 -0.33
N ASN A 136 15.80 6.63 0.33
CA ASN A 136 15.56 6.58 1.77
C ASN A 136 14.36 5.72 2.17
N ILE A 137 13.53 5.31 1.21
CA ILE A 137 12.46 4.33 1.39
C ILE A 137 12.61 3.16 0.42
N THR A 138 11.91 2.08 0.72
CA THR A 138 11.74 0.93 -0.18
C THR A 138 10.29 0.48 -0.15
N VAL A 139 9.67 0.34 -1.32
CA VAL A 139 8.31 -0.21 -1.43
C VAL A 139 8.39 -1.74 -1.32
N PRO A 140 7.84 -2.34 -0.25
CA PRO A 140 7.91 -3.78 -0.03
C PRO A 140 6.95 -4.56 -0.94
N SER A 141 7.10 -5.86 -0.98
CA SER A 141 6.05 -6.76 -1.44
C SER A 141 4.95 -6.82 -0.37
N VAL A 142 3.67 -6.73 -0.74
CA VAL A 142 2.58 -6.69 0.22
C VAL A 142 1.57 -7.80 -0.06
N VAL A 143 1.12 -8.46 1.01
CA VAL A 143 -0.07 -9.32 1.05
C VAL A 143 -1.16 -8.60 1.82
N LYS A 144 -2.37 -8.57 1.28
CA LYS A 144 -3.51 -7.87 1.86
C LYS A 144 -4.65 -8.85 2.11
N GLY A 145 -5.18 -8.85 3.33
CA GLY A 145 -6.49 -9.34 3.66
C GLY A 145 -7.48 -8.17 3.78
N ARG A 146 -8.67 -8.47 4.26
CA ARG A 146 -9.67 -7.45 4.61
C ARG A 146 -9.24 -6.65 5.84
N ASN A 147 -8.66 -7.33 6.82
CA ASN A 147 -8.34 -6.79 8.14
C ASN A 147 -6.84 -6.75 8.46
N TYR A 148 -5.96 -7.17 7.52
CA TYR A 148 -4.52 -7.17 7.75
C TYR A 148 -3.72 -6.76 6.50
N LYS A 149 -2.49 -6.31 6.74
CA LYS A 149 -1.47 -6.08 5.71
C LYS A 149 -0.16 -6.72 6.19
N ILE A 150 0.51 -7.50 5.32
CA ILE A 150 1.84 -8.08 5.58
C ILE A 150 2.82 -7.49 4.58
N ALA A 151 3.79 -6.71 5.08
CA ALA A 151 4.86 -6.14 4.27
C ALA A 151 6.11 -7.04 4.31
N ILE A 152 6.63 -7.41 3.15
CA ILE A 152 7.73 -8.37 3.00
C ILE A 152 8.89 -7.68 2.29
N SER A 153 10.05 -7.66 2.94
CA SER A 153 11.30 -7.15 2.36
C SER A 153 12.46 -8.05 2.72
N THR A 154 13.34 -8.29 1.75
CA THR A 154 14.63 -8.97 1.95
C THR A 154 15.79 -7.96 2.00
N GLY A 155 15.48 -6.66 2.15
CA GLY A 155 16.50 -5.60 2.11
C GLY A 155 17.23 -5.52 0.77
N GLY A 156 16.53 -5.84 -0.33
CA GLY A 156 17.11 -5.86 -1.68
C GLY A 156 17.93 -7.11 -2.01
N LYS A 157 18.17 -8.02 -1.05
CA LYS A 157 19.05 -9.19 -1.25
C LYS A 157 18.46 -10.23 -2.22
N SER A 158 17.15 -10.45 -2.22
CA SER A 158 16.54 -11.45 -3.08
C SER A 158 15.08 -11.10 -3.45
N PRO A 159 14.86 -10.43 -4.58
CA PRO A 159 13.52 -10.15 -5.09
C PRO A 159 12.70 -11.43 -5.36
N ALA A 160 13.38 -12.52 -5.77
CA ALA A 160 12.73 -13.82 -5.99
C ALA A 160 12.19 -14.41 -4.68
N THR A 161 12.95 -14.33 -3.59
CA THR A 161 12.52 -14.79 -2.26
C THR A 161 11.34 -13.95 -1.74
N SER A 162 11.38 -12.63 -1.89
CA SER A 162 10.24 -11.77 -1.49
C SER A 162 8.97 -12.15 -2.26
N ARG A 163 9.07 -12.47 -3.55
CA ARG A 163 7.95 -12.95 -4.37
C ARG A 163 7.45 -14.32 -3.94
N TYR A 164 8.36 -15.24 -3.60
CA TYR A 164 8.00 -16.56 -3.08
C TYR A 164 7.25 -16.44 -1.75
N MET A 165 7.78 -15.65 -0.80
CA MET A 165 7.14 -15.39 0.51
C MET A 165 5.76 -14.77 0.33
N ARG A 166 5.60 -13.80 -0.58
CA ARG A 166 4.31 -13.21 -0.88
C ARG A 166 3.30 -14.28 -1.31
N ARG A 167 3.65 -15.12 -2.30
CA ARG A 167 2.77 -16.20 -2.77
C ARG A 167 2.44 -17.22 -1.68
N TYR A 168 3.37 -17.49 -0.78
CA TYR A 168 3.15 -18.36 0.37
C TYR A 168 2.10 -17.77 1.32
N PHE A 169 2.25 -16.51 1.70
CA PHE A 169 1.29 -15.84 2.58
C PHE A 169 -0.05 -15.58 1.90
N GLU A 170 -0.11 -15.30 0.61
CA GLU A 170 -1.36 -15.21 -0.14
C GLU A 170 -2.22 -16.49 -0.02
N LYS A 171 -1.58 -17.65 0.10
CA LYS A 171 -2.27 -18.95 0.27
C LYS A 171 -2.60 -19.27 1.73
N THR A 172 -1.78 -18.86 2.66
CA THR A 172 -1.86 -19.33 4.07
C THR A 172 -2.47 -18.30 5.02
N ALA A 173 -2.44 -17.03 4.67
CA ALA A 173 -2.92 -15.94 5.52
C ALA A 173 -4.41 -15.58 5.42
N PRO A 174 -5.24 -16.01 4.42
CA PRO A 174 -6.66 -15.65 4.38
C PRO A 174 -7.43 -15.98 5.65
N LYS A 175 -7.04 -17.05 6.36
CA LYS A 175 -7.62 -17.44 7.67
C LYS A 175 -7.49 -16.36 8.76
N PHE A 176 -6.54 -15.44 8.62
CA PHE A 176 -6.34 -14.38 9.61
C PHE A 176 -7.47 -13.36 9.62
N ASP A 177 -8.18 -13.15 8.50
CA ASP A 177 -9.35 -12.26 8.48
C ASP A 177 -10.43 -12.73 9.45
N ASP A 178 -10.77 -14.04 9.42
CA ASP A 178 -11.80 -14.62 10.30
C ASP A 178 -11.34 -14.63 11.77
N ILE A 179 -10.04 -14.88 12.01
CA ILE A 179 -9.45 -14.82 13.36
C ILE A 179 -9.52 -13.38 13.90
N ILE A 180 -9.19 -12.37 13.10
CA ILE A 180 -9.23 -10.97 13.53
C ILE A 180 -10.67 -10.55 13.84
N GLU A 181 -11.64 -10.91 13.00
CA GLU A 181 -13.04 -10.61 13.23
C GLU A 181 -13.56 -11.28 14.52
N LEU A 182 -13.23 -12.56 14.74
CA LEU A 182 -13.56 -13.25 16.00
C LEU A 182 -12.97 -12.53 17.21
N GLN A 183 -11.70 -12.13 17.14
CA GLN A 183 -11.01 -11.44 18.23
C GLN A 183 -11.57 -10.04 18.49
N CYS A 184 -12.03 -9.33 17.47
CA CYS A 184 -12.70 -8.06 17.63
C CYS A 184 -14.04 -8.25 18.39
N GLU A 185 -14.86 -9.22 18.00
CA GLU A 185 -16.13 -9.52 18.65
C GLU A 185 -15.91 -9.98 20.11
N LEU A 186 -14.96 -10.87 20.34
CA LEU A 186 -14.59 -11.33 21.68
C LEU A 186 -14.15 -10.17 22.57
N ARG A 187 -13.33 -9.24 22.03
CA ARG A 187 -12.88 -8.08 22.79
C ARG A 187 -14.02 -7.19 23.25
N GLU A 188 -15.01 -6.95 22.40
CA GLU A 188 -16.19 -6.17 22.79
C GLU A 188 -17.04 -6.90 23.86
N LEU A 189 -17.24 -8.21 23.72
CA LEU A 189 -17.91 -9.02 24.73
C LEU A 189 -17.19 -8.96 26.09
N LEU A 190 -15.87 -9.13 26.10
CA LEU A 190 -15.08 -9.11 27.33
C LEU A 190 -15.09 -7.75 28.03
N LYS A 191 -15.20 -6.64 27.30
CA LYS A 191 -15.32 -5.31 27.93
C LYS A 191 -16.56 -5.19 28.81
N SER A 192 -17.66 -5.87 28.44
CA SER A 192 -18.92 -5.81 29.16
C SER A 192 -19.06 -6.91 30.23
N THR A 193 -18.28 -7.99 30.18
CA THR A 193 -18.45 -9.17 31.03
C THR A 193 -17.33 -9.41 32.01
N VAL A 194 -16.12 -8.90 31.76
CA VAL A 194 -14.93 -9.11 32.58
C VAL A 194 -14.31 -7.78 32.98
N GLU A 195 -14.31 -7.43 34.26
CA GLU A 195 -13.79 -6.15 34.77
C GLU A 195 -12.26 -6.05 34.63
N SER A 196 -11.54 -7.13 34.95
CA SER A 196 -10.07 -7.14 34.96
C SER A 196 -9.46 -7.09 33.57
N GLN A 197 -8.66 -6.08 33.29
CA GLN A 197 -7.92 -5.95 32.04
C GLN A 197 -6.93 -7.09 31.82
N SER A 198 -6.26 -7.55 32.89
CA SER A 198 -5.33 -8.69 32.82
C SER A 198 -6.03 -9.98 32.45
N GLU A 199 -7.22 -10.20 33.00
CA GLU A 199 -8.01 -11.38 32.69
C GLU A 199 -8.55 -11.34 31.26
N ARG A 200 -9.02 -10.18 30.78
CA ARG A 200 -9.40 -10.01 29.35
C ARG A 200 -8.24 -10.36 28.42
N LYS A 201 -7.03 -9.88 28.73
CA LYS A 201 -5.84 -10.19 27.95
C LYS A 201 -5.56 -11.69 27.94
N ARG A 202 -5.60 -12.36 29.10
CA ARG A 202 -5.39 -13.79 29.25
C ARG A 202 -6.35 -14.61 28.40
N ILE A 203 -7.65 -14.27 28.42
CA ILE A 203 -8.66 -14.96 27.64
C ILE A 203 -8.41 -14.80 26.13
N ILE A 204 -8.11 -13.57 25.67
CA ILE A 204 -7.79 -13.27 24.27
C ILE A 204 -6.60 -14.12 23.78
N GLU A 205 -5.52 -14.15 24.54
CA GLU A 205 -4.32 -14.92 24.19
C GLU A 205 -4.60 -16.42 24.18
N ALA A 206 -5.30 -16.93 25.21
CA ALA A 206 -5.65 -18.36 25.31
C ALA A 206 -6.54 -18.84 24.15
N THR A 207 -7.49 -18.02 23.69
CA THR A 207 -8.37 -18.37 22.56
C THR A 207 -7.65 -18.42 21.22
N LEU A 208 -6.54 -17.68 21.05
CA LEU A 208 -5.71 -17.75 19.84
C LEU A 208 -4.87 -19.02 19.75
N GLU A 209 -4.51 -19.60 20.89
CA GLU A 209 -3.72 -20.83 21.01
C GLU A 209 -4.59 -22.09 21.08
N ASP A 210 -5.90 -21.96 21.32
CA ASP A 210 -6.82 -23.09 21.41
C ASP A 210 -7.19 -23.62 20.01
N GLU A 211 -6.64 -24.78 19.66
CA GLU A 211 -6.95 -25.46 18.40
C GLU A 211 -8.44 -25.76 18.22
N LYS A 212 -9.21 -25.88 19.30
CA LYS A 212 -10.65 -26.14 19.21
C LYS A 212 -11.39 -24.87 18.81
N VAL A 213 -11.01 -23.70 19.32
CA VAL A 213 -11.53 -22.40 18.85
C VAL A 213 -11.28 -22.27 17.35
N LEU A 214 -10.06 -22.58 16.88
CA LEU A 214 -9.71 -22.52 15.46
C LEU A 214 -10.46 -23.53 14.58
N ARG A 215 -10.84 -24.69 15.15
CA ARG A 215 -11.69 -25.68 14.46
C ARG A 215 -13.14 -25.22 14.37
N GLU A 216 -13.72 -24.74 15.47
CA GLU A 216 -15.08 -24.21 15.49
C GLU A 216 -15.21 -22.97 14.57
N LEU A 217 -14.17 -22.13 14.49
CA LEU A 217 -14.15 -20.98 13.57
C LEU A 217 -14.28 -21.38 12.10
N LYS A 218 -13.77 -22.55 11.70
CA LYS A 218 -13.95 -23.08 10.34
C LYS A 218 -15.40 -23.48 10.03
N LEU A 219 -16.21 -23.76 11.06
CA LEU A 219 -17.64 -24.05 10.92
C LEU A 219 -18.46 -22.78 10.89
N GLY A 220 -17.92 -21.70 11.48
CA GLY A 220 -18.52 -20.38 11.52
C GLY A 220 -18.15 -19.63 12.79
N ARG A 221 -18.23 -18.31 12.73
CA ARG A 221 -17.88 -17.42 13.85
C ARG A 221 -18.78 -17.67 15.08
N ASP A 222 -20.08 -17.87 14.85
CA ASP A 222 -21.03 -18.14 15.92
C ASP A 222 -20.67 -19.43 16.70
N HIS A 223 -20.27 -20.48 16.02
CA HIS A 223 -19.78 -21.72 16.66
C HIS A 223 -18.57 -21.49 17.55
N ALA A 224 -17.60 -20.71 17.06
CA ALA A 224 -16.42 -20.37 17.85
C ALA A 224 -16.79 -19.51 19.07
N MET A 225 -17.67 -18.53 18.92
CA MET A 225 -18.13 -17.69 20.01
C MET A 225 -18.93 -18.45 21.05
N GLU A 226 -19.79 -19.39 20.66
CA GLU A 226 -20.52 -20.26 21.57
C GLU A 226 -19.56 -21.11 22.40
N TYR A 227 -18.58 -21.73 21.74
CA TYR A 227 -17.55 -22.49 22.45
C TYR A 227 -16.76 -21.62 23.44
N ILE A 228 -16.33 -20.42 23.03
CA ILE A 228 -15.59 -19.50 23.89
C ILE A 228 -16.43 -19.11 25.13
N ARG A 229 -17.71 -18.77 24.95
CA ARG A 229 -18.61 -18.44 26.08
C ARG A 229 -18.71 -19.57 27.08
N LYS A 230 -18.75 -20.80 26.61
CA LYS A 230 -18.88 -21.98 27.47
C LYS A 230 -17.60 -22.31 28.26
N VAL A 231 -16.43 -22.01 27.72
CA VAL A 231 -15.14 -22.51 28.27
C VAL A 231 -14.38 -21.40 28.98
N TYR A 232 -14.52 -20.16 28.56
CA TYR A 232 -13.71 -19.04 29.03
C TYR A 232 -14.49 -17.96 29.79
N LEU A 233 -15.84 -17.99 29.75
CA LEU A 233 -16.73 -17.08 30.45
C LEU A 233 -17.70 -17.81 31.40
#